data_b8cebac533d3f15af5918030910d644a
#
_entry.id   b8cebac533d3f15af5918030910d644a
#
_cell.length_a   1.000
_cell.length_b   1.000
_cell.length_c   1.000
_cell.angle_alpha   90.00
_cell.angle_beta   90.00
_cell.angle_gamma   90.00
#
_symmetry.space_group_name_H-M   'P 1'
#
loop_
_entity.id
_entity.type
_entity.pdbx_description
1 polymer ?
#
loop_
_entity_poly.entity_id
_entity_poly.type
_entity_poly.pdbx_seq_one_letter_code
_entity_poly.pdbx_strand_id
1 'polypeptide(L)'
;MKRSFFGIFSILLISISTQLVSAKEISVTYVAGHPPVFRWVKHVSQTFIPAINKSLEGSGHSIKWSEQYGGSLAKVGDELEAVEEGLAELGGISSLFDPAKLAVQNVTYYSPFVSSNVDKVSELMTRMQFENKDMKAAWEANGLVQLGGSIAIDDYLLMTTFPVNSIDDLKGRKIGAPGPAVTWLKGTGAVGVSGNLTTYNNEIKAGVYDGVIVFASAALPGKLHEVAPYITKMGFGAQYAGSIAANKDWFESQPQIVQKALIDAGETYRVAYQKDLGASVAKFLSIMESQGAKISEASDSMRKRWASGMDNVAMEWAKKLDSSGVNGTAVLKAYMDAMRSAGANPVRNWDKE
;
A
#
# COMPACT_ATOMS: atom_id res chain seq x y z
N MET A 1 -34.39 63.28 -64.16
CA MET A 1 -33.15 63.02 -63.42
C MET A 1 -33.52 62.15 -62.20
N LYS A 2 -33.30 60.85 -62.28
CA LYS A 2 -33.47 59.91 -61.12
C LYS A 2 -32.10 59.35 -60.83
N ARG A 3 -31.57 59.62 -59.64
CA ARG A 3 -30.29 59.05 -59.14
C ARG A 3 -30.68 57.81 -58.32
N SER A 4 -30.27 56.65 -58.80
CA SER A 4 -30.30 55.36 -58.02
C SER A 4 -29.10 55.30 -57.13
N PHE A 5 -29.34 55.09 -55.80
CA PHE A 5 -28.30 54.73 -54.81
C PHE A 5 -28.21 53.23 -54.76
N PHE A 6 -27.09 52.68 -55.14
CA PHE A 6 -26.72 51.27 -54.91
C PHE A 6 -25.98 51.19 -53.54
N GLY A 7 -26.62 50.63 -52.55
CA GLY A 7 -25.99 50.33 -51.24
C GLY A 7 -25.27 48.99 -51.35
N ILE A 8 -23.96 49.01 -51.16
CA ILE A 8 -23.11 47.80 -51.08
C ILE A 8 -23.18 47.32 -49.64
N PHE A 9 -23.81 46.17 -49.45
CA PHE A 9 -23.87 45.46 -48.18
C PHE A 9 -22.63 44.54 -48.08
N SER A 10 -21.59 44.96 -47.38
CA SER A 10 -20.39 44.12 -47.09
C SER A 10 -20.75 43.12 -45.98
N ILE A 11 -20.92 41.86 -46.35
CA ILE A 11 -21.07 40.73 -45.38
C ILE A 11 -19.68 40.39 -44.86
N LEU A 12 -19.42 40.74 -43.62
CA LEU A 12 -18.22 40.37 -42.86
C LEU A 12 -18.34 38.92 -42.45
N LEU A 13 -17.72 37.96 -43.19
CA LEU A 13 -17.60 36.58 -42.77
C LEU A 13 -16.57 36.49 -41.62
N ILE A 14 -17.05 36.35 -40.40
CA ILE A 14 -16.23 35.99 -39.23
C ILE A 14 -15.92 34.51 -39.35
N SER A 15 -14.74 34.19 -39.84
CA SER A 15 -14.19 32.84 -39.82
C SER A 15 -13.85 32.47 -38.36
N ILE A 16 -14.71 31.72 -37.69
CA ILE A 16 -14.38 31.07 -36.40
C ILE A 16 -13.44 29.93 -36.73
N SER A 17 -12.13 30.18 -36.66
CA SER A 17 -11.13 29.13 -36.64
C SER A 17 -11.26 28.36 -35.34
N THR A 18 -11.95 27.24 -35.34
CA THR A 18 -11.83 26.21 -34.30
C THR A 18 -10.39 25.70 -34.34
N GLN A 19 -9.54 26.21 -33.48
CA GLN A 19 -8.25 25.57 -33.23
C GLN A 19 -8.57 24.18 -32.68
N LEU A 20 -8.34 23.14 -33.50
CA LEU A 20 -8.23 21.77 -33.08
C LEU A 20 -7.04 21.75 -32.10
N VAL A 21 -7.32 21.78 -30.81
CA VAL A 21 -6.29 21.49 -29.80
C VAL A 21 -5.85 20.07 -30.07
N SER A 22 -4.67 19.92 -30.67
CA SER A 22 -4.05 18.60 -30.83
C SER A 22 -3.91 17.98 -29.46
N ALA A 23 -4.61 16.88 -29.22
CA ALA A 23 -4.50 16.15 -27.97
C ALA A 23 -3.03 15.77 -27.76
N LYS A 24 -2.42 16.22 -26.65
CA LYS A 24 -1.05 15.86 -26.30
C LYS A 24 -1.11 14.49 -25.60
N GLU A 25 -0.68 13.45 -26.29
CA GLU A 25 -0.51 12.12 -25.70
C GLU A 25 0.74 12.11 -24.81
N ILE A 26 0.58 11.66 -23.57
CA ILE A 26 1.63 11.52 -22.57
C ILE A 26 1.87 10.02 -22.38
N SER A 27 3.08 9.54 -22.61
CA SER A 27 3.44 8.15 -22.32
C SER A 27 3.75 8.01 -20.83
N VAL A 28 3.16 7.00 -20.17
CA VAL A 28 3.33 6.72 -18.75
C VAL A 28 3.54 5.22 -18.54
N THR A 29 4.66 4.89 -17.91
CA THR A 29 4.95 3.55 -17.42
C THR A 29 4.56 3.48 -15.94
N TYR A 30 3.74 2.48 -15.58
CA TYR A 30 3.41 2.15 -14.20
C TYR A 30 4.11 0.84 -13.83
N VAL A 31 4.82 0.83 -12.69
CA VAL A 31 5.54 -0.36 -12.22
C VAL A 31 4.98 -0.89 -10.90
N ALA A 32 4.91 -2.23 -10.78
CA ALA A 32 4.70 -2.92 -9.52
C ALA A 32 5.42 -4.28 -9.54
N GLY A 33 6.18 -4.57 -8.51
CA GLY A 33 6.90 -5.85 -8.36
C GLY A 33 5.96 -7.04 -8.14
N HIS A 34 4.79 -6.81 -7.57
CA HIS A 34 3.76 -7.82 -7.40
C HIS A 34 2.90 -8.01 -8.66
N PRO A 35 2.40 -9.23 -8.93
CA PRO A 35 1.52 -9.51 -10.07
C PRO A 35 0.06 -9.08 -9.83
N PRO A 36 -0.76 -8.89 -10.91
CA PRO A 36 -2.14 -8.43 -10.83
C PRO A 36 -3.13 -9.40 -10.16
N VAL A 37 -2.68 -10.60 -9.75
CA VAL A 37 -3.49 -11.50 -8.92
C VAL A 37 -3.78 -10.88 -7.54
N PHE A 38 -2.92 -10.00 -7.07
CA PHE A 38 -3.12 -9.24 -5.84
C PHE A 38 -3.98 -8.00 -6.08
N ARG A 39 -4.92 -7.75 -5.17
CA ARG A 39 -5.95 -6.73 -5.34
C ARG A 39 -5.41 -5.32 -5.51
N TRP A 40 -4.39 -4.94 -4.76
CA TRP A 40 -3.79 -3.60 -4.87
C TRP A 40 -3.18 -3.35 -6.25
N VAL A 41 -2.61 -4.37 -6.90
CA VAL A 41 -2.10 -4.26 -8.27
C VAL A 41 -3.25 -4.27 -9.27
N LYS A 42 -4.24 -5.17 -9.08
CA LYS A 42 -5.42 -5.28 -9.93
C LYS A 42 -6.20 -3.97 -10.03
N HIS A 43 -6.38 -3.27 -8.91
CA HIS A 43 -7.09 -2.00 -8.88
C HIS A 43 -6.36 -0.85 -9.61
N VAL A 44 -5.08 -0.99 -9.94
CA VAL A 44 -4.41 -0.03 -10.82
C VAL A 44 -5.09 -0.01 -12.19
N SER A 45 -5.16 -1.16 -12.85
CA SER A 45 -5.80 -1.28 -14.18
C SER A 45 -7.32 -1.10 -14.13
N GLN A 46 -7.97 -1.51 -13.03
CA GLN A 46 -9.44 -1.51 -12.95
C GLN A 46 -10.04 -0.21 -12.39
N THR A 47 -9.25 0.60 -11.69
CA THR A 47 -9.77 1.80 -11.00
C THR A 47 -8.89 3.02 -11.23
N PHE A 48 -7.60 2.97 -10.91
CA PHE A 48 -6.70 4.12 -10.98
C PHE A 48 -6.57 4.65 -12.41
N ILE A 49 -6.16 3.82 -13.35
CA ILE A 49 -6.01 4.18 -14.77
C ILE A 49 -7.34 4.67 -15.38
N PRO A 50 -8.46 3.95 -15.23
CA PRO A 50 -9.75 4.42 -15.76
C PRO A 50 -10.21 5.76 -15.17
N ALA A 51 -9.95 6.01 -13.88
CA ALA A 51 -10.31 7.28 -13.25
C ALA A 51 -9.54 8.46 -13.85
N ILE A 52 -8.24 8.29 -14.12
CA ILE A 52 -7.41 9.29 -14.78
C ILE A 52 -7.91 9.55 -16.21
N ASN A 53 -8.08 8.48 -16.99
CA ASN A 53 -8.54 8.61 -18.38
C ASN A 53 -9.88 9.37 -18.46
N LYS A 54 -10.82 9.02 -17.58
CA LYS A 54 -12.11 9.72 -17.47
C LYS A 54 -11.97 11.19 -17.07
N SER A 55 -11.06 11.49 -16.13
CA SER A 55 -10.83 12.88 -15.69
C SER A 55 -10.22 13.75 -16.79
N LEU A 56 -9.51 13.15 -17.73
CA LEU A 56 -8.87 13.85 -18.83
C LEU A 56 -9.75 13.96 -20.09
N GLU A 57 -10.94 13.35 -20.11
CA GLU A 57 -11.89 13.47 -21.25
C GLU A 57 -12.21 14.95 -21.55
N GLY A 58 -12.06 15.35 -22.81
CA GLY A 58 -12.30 16.74 -23.26
C GLY A 58 -11.25 17.76 -22.83
N SER A 59 -10.21 17.38 -22.10
CA SER A 59 -9.15 18.30 -21.65
C SER A 59 -8.09 18.64 -22.71
N GLY A 60 -8.06 17.90 -23.83
CA GLY A 60 -6.97 17.96 -24.81
C GLY A 60 -5.72 17.17 -24.39
N HIS A 61 -5.78 16.40 -23.32
CA HIS A 61 -4.70 15.51 -22.87
C HIS A 61 -5.18 14.06 -22.84
N SER A 62 -4.29 13.12 -23.14
CA SER A 62 -4.52 11.68 -23.01
C SER A 62 -3.26 11.00 -22.52
N ILE A 63 -3.41 9.83 -21.90
CA ILE A 63 -2.28 9.04 -21.42
C ILE A 63 -2.24 7.71 -22.17
N LYS A 64 -1.05 7.38 -22.67
CA LYS A 64 -0.71 6.07 -23.20
C LYS A 64 0.00 5.27 -22.11
N TRP A 65 -0.66 4.25 -21.62
CA TRP A 65 -0.17 3.44 -20.51
C TRP A 65 0.73 2.29 -20.93
N SER A 66 1.79 2.07 -20.16
CA SER A 66 2.64 0.88 -20.19
C SER A 66 2.62 0.27 -18.78
N GLU A 67 1.87 -0.82 -18.61
CA GLU A 67 1.66 -1.47 -17.32
C GLU A 67 2.70 -2.58 -17.12
N GLN A 68 3.64 -2.40 -16.18
CA GLN A 68 4.75 -3.31 -15.89
C GLN A 68 4.56 -3.95 -14.51
N TYR A 69 4.04 -5.17 -14.47
CA TYR A 69 3.68 -5.88 -13.25
C TYR A 69 4.50 -7.17 -13.07
N GLY A 70 4.52 -7.67 -11.82
CA GLY A 70 5.08 -8.98 -11.49
C GLY A 70 6.59 -9.08 -11.67
N GLY A 71 7.29 -7.97 -11.50
CA GLY A 71 8.75 -7.94 -11.61
C GLY A 71 9.28 -7.84 -13.04
N SER A 72 8.43 -7.47 -14.02
CA SER A 72 8.84 -7.31 -15.43
C SER A 72 9.81 -6.14 -15.65
N LEU A 73 9.67 -5.04 -14.90
CA LEU A 73 10.57 -3.90 -14.91
C LEU A 73 11.34 -3.77 -13.59
N ALA A 74 10.64 -3.86 -12.46
CA ALA A 74 11.24 -3.83 -11.13
C ALA A 74 10.66 -4.94 -10.26
N LYS A 75 11.49 -5.62 -9.49
CA LYS A 75 11.06 -6.64 -8.52
C LYS A 75 10.47 -5.98 -7.27
N VAL A 76 9.86 -6.80 -6.41
CA VAL A 76 9.39 -6.34 -5.10
C VAL A 76 10.56 -5.79 -4.28
N GLY A 77 10.47 -4.51 -3.93
CA GLY A 77 11.50 -3.76 -3.22
C GLY A 77 12.41 -2.90 -4.13
N ASP A 78 12.33 -3.06 -5.46
CA ASP A 78 13.09 -2.25 -6.41
C ASP A 78 12.22 -1.16 -7.08
N GLU A 79 10.91 -1.09 -6.76
CA GLU A 79 9.96 -0.18 -7.39
C GLU A 79 10.27 1.28 -7.10
N LEU A 80 10.74 1.59 -5.87
CA LEU A 80 11.12 2.94 -5.49
C LEU A 80 12.24 3.46 -6.38
N GLU A 81 13.32 2.69 -6.52
CA GLU A 81 14.47 3.07 -7.35
C GLU A 81 14.09 3.20 -8.81
N ALA A 82 13.24 2.29 -9.34
CA ALA A 82 12.77 2.38 -10.72
C ALA A 82 12.01 3.69 -11.01
N VAL A 83 11.23 4.19 -10.05
CA VAL A 83 10.53 5.47 -10.19
C VAL A 83 11.47 6.65 -9.92
N GLU A 84 12.33 6.57 -8.91
CA GLU A 84 13.34 7.60 -8.58
C GLU A 84 14.26 7.88 -9.77
N GLU A 85 14.74 6.83 -10.44
CA GLU A 85 15.64 6.92 -11.60
C GLU A 85 14.92 7.23 -12.92
N GLY A 86 13.58 7.33 -12.91
CA GLY A 86 12.79 7.64 -14.11
C GLY A 86 12.66 6.48 -15.11
N LEU A 87 12.90 5.23 -14.68
CA LEU A 87 12.61 4.04 -15.49
C LEU A 87 11.10 3.80 -15.60
N ALA A 88 10.35 4.30 -14.66
CA ALA A 88 8.89 4.39 -14.68
C ALA A 88 8.46 5.76 -14.13
N GLU A 89 7.39 6.32 -14.70
CA GLU A 89 6.82 7.58 -14.23
C GLU A 89 6.02 7.39 -12.94
N LEU A 90 5.39 6.23 -12.76
CA LEU A 90 4.54 5.89 -11.63
C LEU A 90 4.87 4.49 -11.09
N GLY A 91 4.65 4.30 -9.80
CA GLY A 91 4.79 2.97 -9.21
C GLY A 91 3.93 2.75 -7.97
N GLY A 92 3.63 1.48 -7.71
CA GLY A 92 3.08 1.02 -6.44
C GLY A 92 4.22 0.75 -5.48
N ILE A 93 4.63 1.77 -4.71
CA ILE A 93 5.80 1.71 -3.84
C ILE A 93 5.45 1.07 -2.50
N SER A 94 6.09 -0.04 -2.20
CA SER A 94 5.89 -0.78 -0.95
C SER A 94 6.90 -0.34 0.11
N SER A 95 6.56 0.68 0.91
CA SER A 95 7.47 1.32 1.89
C SER A 95 8.08 0.35 2.92
N LEU A 96 7.42 -0.78 3.17
CA LEU A 96 7.94 -1.80 4.07
C LEU A 96 9.20 -2.50 3.55
N PHE A 97 9.46 -2.48 2.25
CA PHE A 97 10.66 -3.03 1.63
C PHE A 97 11.77 -1.99 1.45
N ASP A 98 11.46 -0.69 1.71
CA ASP A 98 12.41 0.42 1.70
C ASP A 98 12.60 1.03 3.10
N PRO A 99 13.00 0.24 4.13
CA PRO A 99 13.02 0.70 5.51
C PRO A 99 14.12 1.75 5.80
N ALA A 100 15.05 1.97 4.88
CA ALA A 100 16.07 3.01 4.98
C ALA A 100 15.56 4.34 4.39
N LYS A 101 15.00 4.31 3.19
CA LYS A 101 14.53 5.49 2.45
C LYS A 101 13.18 6.00 2.95
N LEU A 102 12.26 5.08 3.29
CA LEU A 102 10.89 5.37 3.71
C LEU A 102 10.60 4.93 5.15
N ALA A 103 11.59 5.04 6.03
CA ALA A 103 11.52 4.58 7.42
C ALA A 103 10.29 5.10 8.17
N VAL A 104 9.96 6.39 8.05
CA VAL A 104 8.87 7.06 8.77
C VAL A 104 7.49 6.57 8.33
N GLN A 105 7.37 6.00 7.13
CA GLN A 105 6.11 5.45 6.59
C GLN A 105 5.67 4.17 7.31
N ASN A 106 6.60 3.48 8.00
CA ASN A 106 6.38 2.14 8.53
C ASN A 106 5.83 2.12 9.97
N VAL A 107 5.22 3.21 10.45
CA VAL A 107 4.70 3.32 11.82
C VAL A 107 3.74 2.17 12.17
N THR A 108 2.89 1.73 11.25
CA THR A 108 1.94 0.64 11.48
C THR A 108 2.66 -0.69 11.68
N TYR A 109 3.68 -1.00 10.89
CA TYR A 109 4.47 -2.23 11.00
C TYR A 109 5.30 -2.29 12.29
N TYR A 110 5.69 -1.15 12.85
CA TYR A 110 6.35 -1.11 14.15
C TYR A 110 5.39 -1.06 15.34
N SER A 111 4.08 -0.90 15.09
CA SER A 111 3.04 -0.91 16.13
C SER A 111 1.94 -1.95 15.81
N PRO A 112 2.26 -3.26 15.82
CA PRO A 112 1.27 -4.30 15.62
C PRO A 112 0.24 -4.35 16.76
N PHE A 113 -0.86 -5.11 16.57
CA PHE A 113 -1.96 -5.27 17.54
C PHE A 113 -2.73 -3.99 17.86
N VAL A 114 -2.71 -2.98 16.97
CA VAL A 114 -3.44 -1.73 17.18
C VAL A 114 -4.88 -1.81 16.67
N SER A 115 -5.10 -2.26 15.45
CA SER A 115 -6.43 -2.37 14.86
C SER A 115 -6.46 -3.32 13.66
N SER A 116 -7.47 -4.20 13.62
CA SER A 116 -7.76 -5.03 12.44
C SER A 116 -8.68 -4.31 11.42
N ASN A 117 -9.09 -3.06 11.70
CA ASN A 117 -9.94 -2.29 10.82
C ASN A 117 -9.11 -1.60 9.74
N VAL A 118 -9.05 -2.22 8.56
CA VAL A 118 -8.24 -1.75 7.43
C VAL A 118 -8.71 -0.40 6.89
N ASP A 119 -10.02 -0.11 6.93
CA ASP A 119 -10.56 1.17 6.45
C ASP A 119 -10.03 2.33 7.30
N LYS A 120 -10.05 2.18 8.62
CA LYS A 120 -9.52 3.18 9.56
C LYS A 120 -8.01 3.38 9.39
N VAL A 121 -7.26 2.29 9.24
CA VAL A 121 -5.80 2.37 8.98
C VAL A 121 -5.53 3.07 7.65
N SER A 122 -6.25 2.71 6.59
CA SER A 122 -6.11 3.32 5.27
C SER A 122 -6.41 4.81 5.29
N GLU A 123 -7.54 5.21 5.87
CA GLU A 123 -7.95 6.62 5.94
C GLU A 123 -6.95 7.44 6.76
N LEU A 124 -6.58 6.95 7.95
CA LEU A 124 -5.64 7.66 8.81
C LEU A 124 -4.28 7.81 8.16
N MET A 125 -3.72 6.71 7.62
CA MET A 125 -2.40 6.76 7.01
C MET A 125 -2.39 7.62 5.76
N THR A 126 -3.45 7.60 4.94
CA THR A 126 -3.57 8.52 3.79
C THR A 126 -3.51 9.97 4.25
N ARG A 127 -4.29 10.33 5.27
CA ARG A 127 -4.26 11.68 5.83
C ARG A 127 -2.88 12.06 6.36
N MET A 128 -2.23 11.16 7.13
CA MET A 128 -0.90 11.40 7.66
C MET A 128 0.15 11.60 6.55
N GLN A 129 0.04 10.90 5.42
CA GLN A 129 0.95 11.07 4.27
C GLN A 129 0.90 12.50 3.70
N PHE A 130 -0.26 13.14 3.73
CA PHE A 130 -0.42 14.51 3.21
C PHE A 130 -0.16 15.59 4.26
N GLU A 131 -0.52 15.36 5.52
CA GLU A 131 -0.49 16.35 6.59
C GLU A 131 0.81 16.35 7.40
N ASN A 132 1.44 15.17 7.58
CA ASN A 132 2.66 15.06 8.36
C ASN A 132 3.89 15.44 7.51
N LYS A 133 4.59 16.49 7.94
CA LYS A 133 5.73 17.05 7.22
C LYS A 133 6.88 16.04 7.01
N ASP A 134 7.13 15.17 8.00
CA ASP A 134 8.25 14.23 7.93
C ASP A 134 7.92 13.07 6.98
N MET A 135 6.66 12.61 6.95
CA MET A 135 6.19 11.62 5.98
C MET A 135 6.26 12.17 4.54
N LYS A 136 5.77 13.41 4.34
CA LYS A 136 5.85 14.07 3.04
C LYS A 136 7.30 14.26 2.58
N ALA A 137 8.15 14.79 3.47
CA ALA A 137 9.57 15.01 3.18
C ALA A 137 10.32 13.71 2.83
N ALA A 138 9.94 12.57 3.41
CA ALA A 138 10.57 11.29 3.07
C ALA A 138 10.29 10.85 1.63
N TRP A 139 9.10 11.10 1.08
CA TRP A 139 8.83 10.87 -0.33
C TRP A 139 9.66 11.83 -1.21
N GLU A 140 9.62 13.13 -0.90
CA GLU A 140 10.31 14.16 -1.66
C GLU A 140 11.85 13.98 -1.66
N ALA A 141 12.42 13.54 -0.53
CA ALA A 141 13.86 13.26 -0.40
C ALA A 141 14.34 12.11 -1.30
N ASN A 142 13.43 11.24 -1.71
CA ASN A 142 13.69 10.16 -2.67
C ASN A 142 13.17 10.48 -4.08
N GLY A 143 13.00 11.76 -4.41
CA GLY A 143 12.57 12.16 -5.76
C GLY A 143 11.15 11.72 -6.12
N LEU A 144 10.25 11.48 -5.13
CA LEU A 144 8.90 11.01 -5.37
C LEU A 144 7.83 11.97 -4.84
N VAL A 145 6.66 11.93 -5.49
CA VAL A 145 5.41 12.54 -5.00
C VAL A 145 4.39 11.44 -4.80
N GLN A 146 3.90 11.27 -3.56
CA GLN A 146 2.82 10.31 -3.30
C GLN A 146 1.47 10.87 -3.80
N LEU A 147 0.64 9.99 -4.38
CA LEU A 147 -0.59 10.35 -5.08
C LEU A 147 -1.88 9.96 -4.31
N GLY A 148 -1.79 9.61 -3.03
CA GLY A 148 -2.97 9.27 -2.22
C GLY A 148 -3.52 7.85 -2.42
N GLY A 149 -2.99 7.06 -3.34
CA GLY A 149 -3.35 5.67 -3.57
C GLY A 149 -2.78 4.73 -2.50
N SER A 150 -3.18 4.92 -1.24
CA SER A 150 -2.66 4.12 -0.12
C SER A 150 -2.99 2.64 -0.26
N ILE A 151 -1.97 1.81 -0.10
CA ILE A 151 -2.04 0.35 -0.08
C ILE A 151 -2.10 -0.10 1.37
N ALA A 152 -3.31 -0.16 1.93
CA ALA A 152 -3.53 -0.73 3.26
C ALA A 152 -3.96 -2.19 3.12
N ILE A 153 -3.43 -3.03 4.00
CA ILE A 153 -3.49 -4.48 3.95
C ILE A 153 -4.38 -4.97 5.10
N ASP A 154 -5.21 -5.98 4.85
CA ASP A 154 -6.06 -6.62 5.85
C ASP A 154 -5.25 -7.24 7.01
N ASP A 155 -5.97 -7.57 8.08
CA ASP A 155 -5.39 -8.10 9.32
C ASP A 155 -4.45 -9.28 9.05
N TYR A 156 -3.25 -9.21 9.58
CA TYR A 156 -2.25 -10.24 9.41
C TYR A 156 -2.56 -11.48 10.23
N LEU A 157 -2.33 -12.62 9.63
CA LEU A 157 -2.51 -13.98 10.12
C LEU A 157 -1.15 -14.63 10.35
N LEU A 158 -1.12 -15.66 11.18
CA LEU A 158 -0.03 -16.62 11.23
C LEU A 158 -0.47 -17.90 10.51
N MET A 159 0.22 -18.26 9.43
CA MET A 159 -0.03 -19.49 8.69
C MET A 159 1.16 -20.44 8.85
N THR A 160 0.90 -21.70 9.25
CA THR A 160 1.95 -22.66 9.62
C THR A 160 1.69 -24.04 9.05
N THR A 161 2.75 -24.84 8.94
CA THR A 161 2.68 -26.27 8.56
C THR A 161 2.26 -27.18 9.74
N PHE A 162 2.14 -26.63 10.93
CA PHE A 162 1.80 -27.31 12.18
C PHE A 162 0.74 -26.50 12.97
N PRO A 163 -0.04 -27.14 13.87
CA PRO A 163 -1.00 -26.43 14.69
C PRO A 163 -0.31 -25.52 15.72
N VAL A 164 -0.84 -24.31 15.92
CA VAL A 164 -0.36 -23.37 16.95
C VAL A 164 -1.44 -23.19 17.99
N ASN A 165 -1.26 -23.79 19.16
CA ASN A 165 -2.17 -23.69 20.30
C ASN A 165 -1.65 -22.72 21.38
N SER A 166 -0.34 -22.47 21.36
CA SER A 166 0.34 -21.53 22.26
C SER A 166 1.54 -20.88 21.58
N ILE A 167 2.06 -19.80 22.14
CA ILE A 167 3.29 -19.16 21.63
C ILE A 167 4.49 -20.12 21.70
N ASP A 168 4.51 -21.01 22.68
CA ASP A 168 5.62 -21.93 22.90
C ASP A 168 5.76 -22.96 21.74
N ASP A 169 4.70 -23.18 20.95
CA ASP A 169 4.74 -24.04 19.74
C ASP A 169 5.62 -23.44 18.63
N LEU A 170 5.90 -22.14 18.72
CA LEU A 170 6.75 -21.42 17.75
C LEU A 170 8.25 -21.54 18.07
N LYS A 171 8.62 -22.05 19.25
CA LYS A 171 10.01 -22.11 19.66
C LYS A 171 10.86 -22.92 18.70
N GLY A 172 11.90 -22.26 18.17
CA GLY A 172 12.82 -22.85 17.17
C GLY A 172 12.25 -22.97 15.75
N ARG A 173 10.97 -22.59 15.52
CA ARG A 173 10.36 -22.61 14.19
C ARG A 173 10.82 -21.43 13.35
N LYS A 174 11.02 -21.65 12.06
CA LYS A 174 11.37 -20.62 11.09
C LYS A 174 10.11 -20.01 10.50
N ILE A 175 9.85 -18.75 10.81
CA ILE A 175 8.65 -18.05 10.35
C ILE A 175 9.06 -16.90 9.42
N GLY A 176 8.59 -16.97 8.19
CA GLY A 176 8.77 -15.88 7.21
C GLY A 176 7.87 -14.70 7.52
N ALA A 177 8.40 -13.48 7.40
CA ALA A 177 7.61 -12.27 7.57
C ALA A 177 8.14 -11.15 6.66
N PRO A 178 7.27 -10.23 6.16
CA PRO A 178 7.71 -9.19 5.24
C PRO A 178 8.29 -7.99 5.99
N GLY A 179 9.44 -7.49 5.54
CA GLY A 179 10.05 -6.28 6.01
C GLY A 179 10.11 -6.18 7.56
N PRO A 180 9.65 -5.07 8.15
CA PRO A 180 9.69 -4.87 9.60
C PRO A 180 8.86 -5.87 10.42
N ALA A 181 7.89 -6.58 9.81
CA ALA A 181 7.07 -7.57 10.52
C ALA A 181 7.89 -8.75 11.08
N VAL A 182 9.12 -8.96 10.62
CA VAL A 182 10.06 -9.91 11.25
C VAL A 182 10.25 -9.62 12.73
N THR A 183 10.19 -8.35 13.14
CA THR A 183 10.34 -7.93 14.54
C THR A 183 9.19 -8.42 15.43
N TRP A 184 8.01 -8.73 14.84
CA TRP A 184 6.85 -9.22 15.60
C TRP A 184 7.08 -10.60 16.22
N LEU A 185 8.08 -11.33 15.73
CA LEU A 185 8.46 -12.66 16.25
C LEU A 185 9.40 -12.59 17.46
N LYS A 186 9.91 -11.40 17.82
CA LYS A 186 10.70 -11.22 19.02
C LYS A 186 9.90 -11.68 20.26
N GLY A 187 10.58 -12.36 21.19
CA GLY A 187 9.95 -12.88 22.42
C GLY A 187 9.13 -14.15 22.27
N THR A 188 8.89 -14.64 21.04
CA THR A 188 8.14 -15.90 20.80
C THR A 188 9.03 -17.17 20.80
N GLY A 189 10.34 -16.99 20.68
CA GLY A 189 11.30 -18.09 20.47
C GLY A 189 11.34 -18.62 19.02
N ALA A 190 10.54 -18.05 18.10
CA ALA A 190 10.66 -18.33 16.67
C ALA A 190 11.90 -17.67 16.06
N VAL A 191 12.38 -18.25 14.98
CA VAL A 191 13.41 -17.65 14.12
C VAL A 191 12.71 -16.89 13.01
N GLY A 192 12.72 -15.56 13.08
CA GLY A 192 12.16 -14.70 12.05
C GLY A 192 13.06 -14.64 10.82
N VAL A 193 12.49 -14.83 9.64
CA VAL A 193 13.20 -14.77 8.36
C VAL A 193 12.50 -13.76 7.45
N SER A 194 13.27 -12.84 6.85
CA SER A 194 12.71 -11.89 5.89
C SER A 194 12.30 -12.61 4.60
N GLY A 195 11.11 -12.26 4.07
CA GLY A 195 10.60 -12.82 2.84
C GLY A 195 9.45 -11.99 2.27
N ASN A 196 8.88 -12.43 1.16
CA ASN A 196 7.77 -11.77 0.52
C ASN A 196 6.83 -12.75 -0.21
N LEU A 197 5.69 -12.24 -0.68
CA LEU A 197 4.62 -13.04 -1.28
C LEU A 197 5.01 -13.79 -2.56
N THR A 198 6.06 -13.38 -3.26
CA THR A 198 6.45 -14.01 -4.53
C THR A 198 7.15 -15.36 -4.33
N THR A 199 7.69 -15.62 -3.12
CA THR A 199 8.49 -16.80 -2.82
C THR A 199 7.87 -17.70 -1.76
N TYR A 200 7.00 -17.22 -0.88
CA TYR A 200 6.49 -17.94 0.29
C TYR A 200 5.99 -19.35 0.00
N ASN A 201 5.17 -19.53 -1.05
CA ASN A 201 4.63 -20.88 -1.37
C ASN A 201 5.74 -21.90 -1.65
N ASN A 202 6.72 -21.51 -2.48
CA ASN A 202 7.84 -22.39 -2.84
C ASN A 202 8.78 -22.63 -1.65
N GLU A 203 9.04 -21.62 -0.86
CA GLU A 203 9.95 -21.69 0.29
C GLU A 203 9.36 -22.52 1.44
N ILE A 204 8.04 -22.47 1.68
CA ILE A 204 7.37 -23.37 2.62
C ILE A 204 7.45 -24.83 2.10
N LYS A 205 7.15 -25.06 0.82
CA LYS A 205 7.28 -26.40 0.21
C LYS A 205 8.70 -26.97 0.32
N ALA A 206 9.70 -26.12 0.18
CA ALA A 206 11.11 -26.49 0.28
C ALA A 206 11.59 -26.61 1.75
N GLY A 207 10.74 -26.34 2.75
CA GLY A 207 11.11 -26.40 4.16
C GLY A 207 12.02 -25.26 4.62
N VAL A 208 12.10 -24.15 3.87
CA VAL A 208 12.84 -22.95 4.27
C VAL A 208 12.11 -22.27 5.44
N TYR A 209 10.77 -22.26 5.41
CA TYR A 209 9.89 -21.79 6.48
C TYR A 209 9.00 -22.90 7.02
N ASP A 210 8.76 -22.89 8.32
CA ASP A 210 7.70 -23.67 8.98
C ASP A 210 6.35 -22.95 8.93
N GLY A 211 6.35 -21.68 8.55
CA GLY A 211 5.17 -20.82 8.43
C GLY A 211 5.52 -19.41 8.03
N VAL A 212 4.49 -18.59 7.88
CA VAL A 212 4.62 -17.17 7.47
C VAL A 212 3.61 -16.28 8.18
N ILE A 213 3.98 -15.02 8.39
CA ILE A 213 3.08 -13.93 8.74
C ILE A 213 2.58 -13.31 7.44
N VAL A 214 1.29 -13.40 7.17
CA VAL A 214 0.65 -13.01 5.91
C VAL A 214 -0.81 -12.64 6.17
N PHE A 215 -1.49 -12.07 5.22
CA PHE A 215 -2.89 -11.64 5.29
C PHE A 215 -3.77 -12.41 4.30
N ALA A 216 -5.09 -12.50 4.58
CA ALA A 216 -6.00 -13.37 3.84
C ALA A 216 -6.10 -13.03 2.35
N SER A 217 -6.10 -11.72 2.01
CA SER A 217 -6.24 -11.27 0.62
C SER A 217 -5.03 -11.61 -0.27
N ALA A 218 -3.90 -11.97 0.33
CA ALA A 218 -2.74 -12.49 -0.40
C ALA A 218 -2.58 -14.02 -0.24
N ALA A 219 -2.97 -14.57 0.92
CA ALA A 219 -2.82 -15.99 1.21
C ALA A 219 -3.60 -16.89 0.24
N LEU A 220 -4.85 -16.54 -0.07
CA LEU A 220 -5.66 -17.31 -1.03
C LEU A 220 -5.08 -17.28 -2.44
N PRO A 221 -4.86 -16.11 -3.10
CA PRO A 221 -4.28 -16.09 -4.44
C PRO A 221 -2.85 -16.65 -4.49
N GLY A 222 -2.07 -16.53 -3.41
CA GLY A 222 -0.76 -17.16 -3.25
C GLY A 222 -0.80 -18.64 -2.94
N LYS A 223 -2.00 -19.24 -2.77
CA LYS A 223 -2.22 -20.65 -2.43
C LYS A 223 -1.46 -21.11 -1.19
N LEU A 224 -1.30 -20.21 -0.22
CA LEU A 224 -0.50 -20.52 0.98
C LEU A 224 -1.17 -21.53 1.89
N HIS A 225 -2.50 -21.61 1.88
CA HIS A 225 -3.26 -22.61 2.63
C HIS A 225 -3.00 -24.06 2.16
N GLU A 226 -2.52 -24.27 0.92
CA GLU A 226 -2.15 -25.60 0.41
C GLU A 226 -0.84 -26.11 1.05
N VAL A 227 0.03 -25.20 1.49
CA VAL A 227 1.38 -25.51 2.01
C VAL A 227 1.53 -25.19 3.50
N ALA A 228 0.71 -24.30 4.05
CA ALA A 228 0.64 -23.92 5.45
C ALA A 228 -0.84 -23.88 5.90
N PRO A 229 -1.48 -25.06 6.08
CA PRO A 229 -2.92 -25.16 6.26
C PRO A 229 -3.44 -24.68 7.63
N TYR A 230 -2.58 -24.48 8.62
CA TYR A 230 -2.99 -24.02 9.93
C TYR A 230 -2.95 -22.49 9.97
N ILE A 231 -4.13 -21.89 10.05
CA ILE A 231 -4.31 -20.43 10.04
C ILE A 231 -4.73 -19.98 11.41
N THR A 232 -3.88 -19.20 12.07
CA THR A 232 -4.23 -18.58 13.37
C THR A 232 -4.49 -17.08 13.15
N LYS A 233 -5.71 -16.65 13.44
CA LYS A 233 -6.12 -15.24 13.47
C LYS A 233 -5.57 -14.60 14.74
N MET A 234 -4.37 -14.03 14.64
CA MET A 234 -3.66 -13.41 15.76
C MET A 234 -4.17 -12.01 16.07
N GLY A 235 -4.76 -11.32 15.09
CA GLY A 235 -5.10 -9.92 15.19
C GLY A 235 -3.87 -9.02 15.31
N PHE A 236 -2.83 -9.30 14.52
CA PHE A 236 -1.63 -8.43 14.42
C PHE A 236 -1.99 -7.02 13.97
N GLY A 237 -3.11 -6.88 13.31
CA GLY A 237 -3.67 -5.63 12.82
C GLY A 237 -3.50 -5.46 11.31
N ALA A 238 -4.34 -4.58 10.78
CA ALA A 238 -4.22 -4.06 9.43
C ALA A 238 -2.99 -3.14 9.33
N GLN A 239 -2.33 -3.12 8.18
CA GLN A 239 -1.07 -2.39 8.00
C GLN A 239 -1.12 -1.48 6.78
N TYR A 240 -0.41 -0.36 6.83
CA TYR A 240 -0.12 0.45 5.66
C TYR A 240 1.17 -0.05 5.02
N ALA A 241 1.08 -0.61 3.83
CA ALA A 241 2.22 -1.20 3.13
C ALA A 241 2.92 -0.24 2.17
N GLY A 242 2.26 0.84 1.76
CA GLY A 242 2.81 1.80 0.83
C GLY A 242 1.77 2.63 0.11
N SER A 243 2.15 3.24 -1.00
CA SER A 243 1.28 4.12 -1.79
C SER A 243 1.64 4.08 -3.27
N ILE A 244 0.71 4.54 -4.10
CA ILE A 244 1.05 4.94 -5.47
C ILE A 244 1.82 6.26 -5.41
N ALA A 245 2.98 6.29 -6.05
CA ALA A 245 3.81 7.48 -6.15
C ALA A 245 4.27 7.73 -7.59
N ALA A 246 4.61 8.99 -7.88
CA ALA A 246 5.16 9.44 -9.14
C ALA A 246 6.61 9.89 -8.98
N ASN A 247 7.41 9.77 -10.05
CA ASN A 247 8.65 10.52 -10.17
C ASN A 247 8.35 12.02 -10.06
N LYS A 248 9.04 12.72 -9.15
CA LYS A 248 8.74 14.12 -8.82
C LYS A 248 8.94 15.06 -10.00
N ASP A 249 10.08 14.95 -10.67
CA ASP A 249 10.42 15.86 -11.79
C ASP A 249 9.45 15.64 -12.95
N TRP A 250 9.13 14.39 -13.25
CA TRP A 250 8.12 14.08 -14.25
C TRP A 250 6.75 14.65 -13.85
N PHE A 251 6.29 14.42 -12.61
CA PHE A 251 5.00 14.89 -12.11
C PHE A 251 4.88 16.42 -12.18
N GLU A 252 5.90 17.15 -11.72
CA GLU A 252 5.93 18.61 -11.73
C GLU A 252 6.00 19.20 -13.15
N SER A 253 6.54 18.45 -14.11
CA SER A 253 6.56 18.85 -15.53
C SER A 253 5.20 18.71 -16.22
N GLN A 254 4.23 18.01 -15.61
CA GLN A 254 2.93 17.79 -16.22
C GLN A 254 1.99 19.00 -16.06
N PRO A 255 1.03 19.22 -16.99
CA PRO A 255 -0.02 20.22 -16.83
C PRO A 255 -0.80 19.98 -15.52
N GLN A 256 -1.24 21.07 -14.87
CA GLN A 256 -1.99 21.00 -13.59
C GLN A 256 -3.21 20.08 -13.65
N ILE A 257 -3.91 20.02 -14.80
CA ILE A 257 -5.05 19.13 -14.98
C ILE A 257 -4.65 17.64 -14.90
N VAL A 258 -3.46 17.30 -15.40
CA VAL A 258 -2.92 15.93 -15.33
C VAL A 258 -2.48 15.63 -13.90
N GLN A 259 -1.77 16.55 -13.24
CA GLN A 259 -1.37 16.39 -11.84
C GLN A 259 -2.58 16.16 -10.94
N LYS A 260 -3.64 16.97 -11.13
CA LYS A 260 -4.88 16.83 -10.39
C LYS A 260 -5.57 15.49 -10.67
N ALA A 261 -5.64 15.08 -11.93
CA ALA A 261 -6.24 13.80 -12.30
C ALA A 261 -5.54 12.60 -11.65
N LEU A 262 -4.21 12.64 -11.53
CA LEU A 262 -3.41 11.62 -10.85
C LEU A 262 -3.71 11.55 -9.35
N ILE A 263 -3.77 12.68 -8.67
CA ILE A 263 -4.08 12.74 -7.22
C ILE A 263 -5.52 12.29 -6.94
N ASP A 264 -6.51 12.81 -7.70
CA ASP A 264 -7.92 12.44 -7.53
C ASP A 264 -8.15 10.93 -7.81
N ALA A 265 -7.40 10.38 -8.77
CA ALA A 265 -7.45 8.95 -9.05
C ALA A 265 -6.83 8.11 -7.93
N GLY A 266 -5.84 8.61 -7.21
CA GLY A 266 -5.29 7.96 -6.03
C GLY A 266 -6.34 7.75 -4.95
N GLU A 267 -7.14 8.76 -4.65
CA GLU A 267 -8.26 8.63 -3.69
C GLU A 267 -9.37 7.68 -4.23
N THR A 268 -9.70 7.79 -5.52
CA THR A 268 -10.66 6.88 -6.17
C THR A 268 -10.19 5.42 -6.07
N TYR A 269 -8.91 5.16 -6.32
CA TYR A 269 -8.28 3.86 -6.14
C TYR A 269 -8.38 3.38 -4.69
N ARG A 270 -7.98 4.20 -3.73
CA ARG A 270 -8.00 3.86 -2.31
C ARG A 270 -9.39 3.40 -1.87
N VAL A 271 -10.41 4.20 -2.16
CA VAL A 271 -11.79 3.90 -1.77
C VAL A 271 -12.30 2.60 -2.41
N ALA A 272 -12.07 2.41 -3.72
CA ALA A 272 -12.51 1.22 -4.43
C ALA A 272 -11.78 -0.04 -3.96
N TYR A 273 -10.46 0.05 -3.78
CA TYR A 273 -9.63 -1.04 -3.29
C TYR A 273 -10.06 -1.47 -1.88
N GLN A 274 -10.22 -0.51 -0.94
CA GLN A 274 -10.64 -0.82 0.43
C GLN A 274 -12.02 -1.45 0.49
N LYS A 275 -12.97 -0.96 -0.30
CA LYS A 275 -14.31 -1.55 -0.40
C LYS A 275 -14.27 -2.99 -0.89
N ASP A 276 -13.48 -3.27 -1.94
CA ASP A 276 -13.32 -4.63 -2.46
C ASP A 276 -12.62 -5.54 -1.43
N LEU A 277 -11.60 -5.03 -0.76
CA LEU A 277 -10.86 -5.75 0.27
C LEU A 277 -11.79 -6.14 1.43
N GLY A 278 -12.51 -5.18 2.01
CA GLY A 278 -13.44 -5.42 3.11
C GLY A 278 -14.52 -6.45 2.79
N ALA A 279 -15.05 -6.42 1.56
CA ALA A 279 -16.06 -7.39 1.09
C ALA A 279 -15.49 -8.80 0.85
N SER A 280 -14.17 -8.95 0.77
CA SER A 280 -13.52 -10.17 0.27
C SER A 280 -12.84 -11.01 1.34
N VAL A 281 -12.34 -10.42 2.42
CA VAL A 281 -11.51 -11.11 3.43
C VAL A 281 -12.22 -12.32 4.03
N ALA A 282 -13.47 -12.14 4.50
CA ALA A 282 -14.25 -13.24 5.07
C ALA A 282 -14.48 -14.36 4.04
N LYS A 283 -14.77 -14.02 2.79
CA LYS A 283 -14.94 -14.98 1.70
C LYS A 283 -13.65 -15.75 1.43
N PHE A 284 -12.49 -15.10 1.48
CA PHE A 284 -11.21 -15.77 1.26
C PHE A 284 -10.89 -16.76 2.37
N LEU A 285 -11.13 -16.41 3.62
CA LEU A 285 -11.00 -17.33 4.74
C LEU A 285 -11.91 -18.55 4.57
N SER A 286 -13.19 -18.33 4.22
CA SER A 286 -14.15 -19.42 3.97
C SER A 286 -13.74 -20.33 2.82
N ILE A 287 -13.18 -19.76 1.74
CA ILE A 287 -12.66 -20.57 0.61
C ILE A 287 -11.48 -21.41 1.06
N MET A 288 -10.49 -20.83 1.76
CA MET A 288 -9.34 -21.58 2.26
C MET A 288 -9.77 -22.71 3.21
N GLU A 289 -10.75 -22.45 4.09
CA GLU A 289 -11.32 -23.45 5.00
C GLU A 289 -12.00 -24.58 4.23
N SER A 290 -12.83 -24.27 3.23
CA SER A 290 -13.45 -25.27 2.35
C SER A 290 -12.45 -26.13 1.56
N GLN A 291 -11.25 -25.61 1.37
CA GLN A 291 -10.12 -26.29 0.70
C GLN A 291 -9.19 -27.00 1.70
N GLY A 292 -9.59 -27.12 2.97
CA GLY A 292 -8.91 -27.93 3.98
C GLY A 292 -8.02 -27.14 4.96
N ALA A 293 -8.01 -25.82 4.90
CA ALA A 293 -7.32 -25.02 5.90
C ALA A 293 -8.05 -25.16 7.26
N LYS A 294 -7.26 -25.11 8.34
CA LYS A 294 -7.74 -25.20 9.72
C LYS A 294 -7.59 -23.82 10.37
N ILE A 295 -8.70 -23.12 10.47
CA ILE A 295 -8.73 -21.74 10.99
C ILE A 295 -9.03 -21.75 12.48
N SER A 296 -8.22 -21.05 13.26
CA SER A 296 -8.38 -20.82 14.70
C SER A 296 -8.22 -19.34 15.04
N GLU A 297 -8.78 -18.93 16.18
CA GLU A 297 -8.56 -17.61 16.74
C GLU A 297 -7.65 -17.69 17.96
N ALA A 298 -6.67 -16.81 18.03
CA ALA A 298 -5.85 -16.68 19.21
C ALA A 298 -6.67 -16.12 20.37
N SER A 299 -6.52 -16.69 21.56
CA SER A 299 -7.14 -16.13 22.76
C SER A 299 -6.58 -14.75 23.10
N ASP A 300 -7.36 -13.96 23.85
CA ASP A 300 -6.90 -12.65 24.34
C ASP A 300 -5.64 -12.77 25.20
N SER A 301 -5.51 -13.85 25.97
CA SER A 301 -4.31 -14.12 26.77
C SER A 301 -3.09 -14.40 25.90
N MET A 302 -3.26 -15.14 24.79
CA MET A 302 -2.20 -15.40 23.84
C MET A 302 -1.76 -14.12 23.13
N ARG A 303 -2.71 -13.30 22.67
CA ARG A 303 -2.45 -12.00 22.04
C ARG A 303 -1.71 -11.04 22.97
N LYS A 304 -2.16 -10.93 24.23
CA LYS A 304 -1.50 -10.11 25.25
C LYS A 304 -0.10 -10.59 25.55
N ARG A 305 0.09 -11.91 25.74
CA ARG A 305 1.41 -12.52 25.97
C ARG A 305 2.36 -12.25 24.80
N TRP A 306 1.86 -12.37 23.57
CA TRP A 306 2.67 -12.05 22.38
C TRP A 306 3.08 -10.59 22.35
N ALA A 307 2.11 -9.66 22.44
CA ALA A 307 2.37 -8.23 22.39
C ALA A 307 3.30 -7.76 23.51
N SER A 308 3.15 -8.28 24.75
CA SER A 308 3.99 -7.92 25.89
C SER A 308 5.36 -8.61 25.90
N GLY A 309 5.48 -9.73 25.19
CA GLY A 309 6.76 -10.47 25.07
C GLY A 309 7.74 -9.86 24.07
N MET A 310 7.26 -8.96 23.21
CA MET A 310 8.14 -8.20 22.32
C MET A 310 8.79 -7.03 23.06
N ASP A 311 10.05 -6.70 22.75
CA ASP A 311 10.61 -5.39 23.07
C ASP A 311 9.69 -4.28 22.52
N ASN A 312 9.81 -3.05 23.06
CA ASN A 312 9.04 -1.94 22.49
C ASN A 312 9.64 -1.52 21.14
N VAL A 313 9.39 -2.36 20.12
CA VAL A 313 9.91 -2.16 18.74
C VAL A 313 9.43 -0.85 18.13
N ALA A 314 8.28 -0.34 18.54
CA ALA A 314 7.74 0.93 18.06
C ALA A 314 8.56 2.11 18.64
N MET A 315 8.84 2.08 19.94
CA MET A 315 9.62 3.15 20.57
C MET A 315 11.11 3.08 20.13
N GLU A 316 11.67 1.88 19.93
CA GLU A 316 13.02 1.71 19.35
C GLU A 316 13.08 2.35 17.96
N TRP A 317 12.11 2.06 17.09
CA TRP A 317 12.00 2.66 15.77
C TRP A 317 11.84 4.18 15.83
N ALA A 318 10.95 4.68 16.69
CA ALA A 318 10.68 6.10 16.85
C ALA A 318 11.94 6.86 17.30
N LYS A 319 12.66 6.37 18.33
CA LYS A 319 13.92 6.98 18.81
C LYS A 319 15.03 6.92 17.77
N LYS A 320 15.10 5.87 16.96
CA LYS A 320 16.05 5.79 15.85
C LYS A 320 15.78 6.89 14.81
N LEU A 321 14.52 7.17 14.49
CA LEU A 321 14.12 8.28 13.62
C LEU A 321 14.48 9.63 14.25
N ASP A 322 14.17 9.84 15.54
CA ASP A 322 14.51 11.07 16.26
C ASP A 322 16.02 11.34 16.19
N SER A 323 16.85 10.32 16.33
CA SER A 323 18.32 10.44 16.24
C SER A 323 18.81 10.82 14.83
N SER A 324 18.00 10.61 13.80
CA SER A 324 18.28 11.00 12.41
C SER A 324 17.61 12.31 11.98
N GLY A 325 16.97 13.03 12.93
CA GLY A 325 16.31 14.31 12.66
C GLY A 325 14.88 14.22 12.14
N VAL A 326 14.30 13.03 12.12
CA VAL A 326 12.89 12.78 11.79
C VAL A 326 12.09 12.61 13.09
N ASN A 327 10.95 13.28 13.25
CA ASN A 327 10.20 13.27 14.52
C ASN A 327 9.44 11.96 14.75
N GLY A 328 10.15 10.84 14.88
CA GLY A 328 9.60 9.49 14.98
C GLY A 328 8.65 9.30 16.18
N THR A 329 9.06 9.79 17.36
CA THR A 329 8.23 9.74 18.58
C THR A 329 6.92 10.52 18.39
N ALA A 330 6.95 11.68 17.73
CA ALA A 330 5.75 12.45 17.44
C ALA A 330 4.84 11.73 16.43
N VAL A 331 5.41 11.09 15.42
CA VAL A 331 4.65 10.28 14.43
C VAL A 331 3.99 9.07 15.10
N LEU A 332 4.72 8.33 15.92
CA LEU A 332 4.17 7.20 16.68
C LEU A 332 3.01 7.64 17.57
N LYS A 333 3.20 8.72 18.34
CA LYS A 333 2.16 9.26 19.20
C LYS A 333 0.93 9.71 18.41
N ALA A 334 1.12 10.43 17.31
CA ALA A 334 0.03 10.90 16.46
C ALA A 334 -0.78 9.73 15.87
N TYR A 335 -0.11 8.68 15.39
CA TYR A 335 -0.76 7.47 14.91
C TYR A 335 -1.58 6.78 16.01
N MET A 336 -0.97 6.52 17.17
CA MET A 336 -1.63 5.84 18.28
C MET A 336 -2.82 6.62 18.84
N ASP A 337 -2.69 7.94 19.00
CA ASP A 337 -3.78 8.80 19.47
C ASP A 337 -4.93 8.84 18.47
N ALA A 338 -4.64 8.96 17.19
CA ALA A 338 -5.66 8.98 16.15
C ALA A 338 -6.40 7.63 16.05
N MET A 339 -5.68 6.51 16.16
CA MET A 339 -6.31 5.19 16.17
C MET A 339 -7.21 4.99 17.39
N ARG A 340 -6.78 5.40 18.59
CA ARG A 340 -7.62 5.39 19.80
C ARG A 340 -8.87 6.27 19.64
N SER A 341 -8.70 7.47 19.09
CA SER A 341 -9.81 8.41 18.80
C SER A 341 -10.80 7.83 17.78
N ALA A 342 -10.32 7.02 16.83
CA ALA A 342 -11.16 6.28 15.90
C ALA A 342 -11.80 5.01 16.52
N GLY A 343 -11.64 4.78 17.84
CA GLY A 343 -12.24 3.68 18.57
C GLY A 343 -11.46 2.36 18.50
N ALA A 344 -10.18 2.39 18.14
CA ALA A 344 -9.33 1.22 18.27
C ALA A 344 -8.99 0.97 19.75
N ASN A 345 -8.91 -0.32 20.11
CA ASN A 345 -8.49 -0.79 21.43
C ASN A 345 -7.18 -1.57 21.29
N PRO A 346 -6.02 -0.89 21.24
CA PRO A 346 -4.73 -1.54 21.10
C PRO A 346 -4.48 -2.55 22.21
N VAL A 347 -3.96 -3.73 21.88
CA VAL A 347 -3.52 -4.72 22.88
C VAL A 347 -2.34 -4.17 23.68
N ARG A 348 -1.51 -3.32 23.05
CA ARG A 348 -0.38 -2.64 23.68
C ARG A 348 -0.34 -1.16 23.27
N ASN A 349 -0.08 -0.28 24.24
CA ASN A 349 0.05 1.16 24.02
C ASN A 349 1.51 1.54 23.73
N TRP A 350 1.95 1.25 22.52
CA TRP A 350 3.33 1.37 22.07
C TRP A 350 4.01 2.73 22.32
N ASP A 351 3.21 3.80 22.38
CA ASP A 351 3.67 5.19 22.57
C ASP A 351 3.76 5.61 24.04
N LYS A 352 3.40 4.74 24.98
CA LYS A 352 3.31 5.09 26.42
C LYS A 352 4.27 4.32 27.32
N GLU A 353 5.14 3.48 26.75
CA GLU A 353 6.08 2.64 27.50
C GLU A 353 7.53 3.09 27.35
#